data_8a96656167d6fb75f08b07b219cdc77f
#
_entry.id   8a96656167d6fb75f08b07b219cdc77f
#
_cell.length_a   1.000
_cell.length_b   1.000
_cell.length_c   1.000
_cell.angle_alpha   90.00
_cell.angle_beta   90.00
_cell.angle_gamma   90.00
#
_symmetry.space_group_name_H-M   'P 1'
#
loop_
_entity.id
_entity.type
_entity.pdbx_description
1 polymer ?
#
loop_
_entity_poly.entity_id
_entity_poly.type
_entity_poly.pdbx_seq_one_letter_code
_entity_poly.pdbx_strand_id
1 'polypeptide(L)'
;MERREFLTTSVAASALGFTNQSSALAQASVAAGKAREYYEIRKYHLQSGPQIKLTESYVSDALIPALNRLGIAPVGAFHLDIGPDTPTLYLLLPCTNLETLATAELHLAQDPVFMKVAEPFWSTPATAPAFQRIESSLLIAFEGWPKLTPPAATAQHGKRIFQLRTYESATSQDHVRKVEMFHHGEFEIFQASGFAQVFYGDTLIGSHMPNLTYMLSFADMADLNAKWDVFRNAPEWKKLSGSPRYSFEAIVSNISNLVLSPTTYSQI
;
A
#
# COMPACT_ATOMS: atom_id res chain seq x y z
N MET A 1 -15.99 61.38 31.88
CA MET A 1 -15.11 62.32 32.60
C MET A 1 -13.92 61.56 33.01
N GLU A 2 -12.91 61.94 32.44
CA GLU A 2 -11.50 62.38 32.58
C GLU A 2 -10.55 61.22 32.57
N ARG A 3 -9.76 61.08 31.54
CA ARG A 3 -8.50 61.72 31.15
C ARG A 3 -7.27 61.24 31.97
N ARG A 4 -6.45 60.52 31.24
CA ARG A 4 -5.02 60.69 30.98
C ARG A 4 -4.13 61.03 32.18
N GLU A 5 -3.07 60.22 32.34
CA GLU A 5 -1.72 60.79 32.33
C GLU A 5 -0.63 59.79 31.97
N PHE A 6 0.23 60.25 31.06
CA PHE A 6 1.49 59.66 30.63
C PHE A 6 2.57 59.90 31.68
N LEU A 7 3.41 58.88 31.93
CA LEU A 7 4.73 59.13 32.48
C LEU A 7 5.77 58.34 31.72
N THR A 8 6.53 59.10 30.93
CA THR A 8 7.81 58.74 30.33
C THR A 8 8.89 58.67 31.43
N THR A 9 9.66 57.62 31.48
CA THR A 9 10.96 57.61 32.15
C THR A 9 12.00 56.82 31.36
N SER A 10 13.12 57.43 31.25
CA SER A 10 14.25 57.29 30.35
C SER A 10 15.03 55.99 30.47
N VAL A 11 15.52 55.59 29.32
CA VAL A 11 16.73 54.89 28.89
C VAL A 11 17.86 54.75 29.96
N ALA A 12 18.22 53.47 30.18
CA ALA A 12 19.59 53.08 30.52
C ALA A 12 19.99 51.90 29.61
N ALA A 13 20.89 52.21 28.68
CA ALA A 13 21.49 51.23 27.81
C ALA A 13 22.49 50.36 28.61
N SER A 14 22.22 49.10 28.77
CA SER A 14 23.19 48.10 29.18
C SER A 14 23.42 47.15 28.01
N ALA A 15 24.53 47.34 27.32
CA ALA A 15 25.06 46.42 26.35
C ALA A 15 25.49 45.13 27.05
N LEU A 16 24.67 44.12 27.04
CA LEU A 16 25.04 42.74 27.35
C LEU A 16 25.12 41.97 26.04
N GLY A 17 26.33 41.48 25.76
CA GLY A 17 26.63 40.71 24.58
C GLY A 17 25.74 39.49 24.46
N PHE A 18 24.89 39.46 23.43
CA PHE A 18 24.26 38.25 22.98
C PHE A 18 25.28 37.37 22.26
N THR A 19 25.86 36.43 23.01
CA THR A 19 26.50 35.27 22.39
C THR A 19 25.44 34.54 21.60
N ASN A 20 25.59 34.53 20.29
CA ASN A 20 24.87 33.69 19.38
C ASN A 20 25.10 32.21 19.75
N GLN A 21 24.31 31.67 20.66
CA GLN A 21 24.07 30.23 20.72
C GLN A 21 23.15 29.89 19.57
N SER A 22 23.72 29.56 18.42
CA SER A 22 23.07 28.80 17.38
C SER A 22 22.60 27.51 18.03
N SER A 23 21.33 27.47 18.39
CA SER A 23 20.63 26.23 18.71
C SER A 23 20.62 25.40 17.40
N ALA A 24 21.70 24.66 17.18
CA ALA A 24 21.68 23.54 16.28
C ALA A 24 20.62 22.57 16.85
N LEU A 25 19.38 22.72 16.43
CA LEU A 25 18.41 21.64 16.53
C LEU A 25 19.09 20.46 15.86
N ALA A 26 19.59 19.54 16.68
CA ALA A 26 20.03 18.26 16.22
C ALA A 26 18.84 17.64 15.49
N GLN A 27 18.80 17.80 14.16
CA GLN A 27 18.05 16.90 13.32
C GLN A 27 18.60 15.51 13.63
N ALA A 28 17.86 14.75 14.44
CA ALA A 28 18.10 13.34 14.59
C ALA A 28 18.15 12.81 13.16
N SER A 29 19.35 12.46 12.71
CA SER A 29 19.52 11.72 11.47
C SER A 29 18.74 10.43 11.68
N VAL A 30 17.55 10.34 11.08
CA VAL A 30 16.86 9.08 10.91
C VAL A 30 17.91 8.22 10.21
N ALA A 31 18.42 7.21 10.91
CA ALA A 31 19.38 6.28 10.34
C ALA A 31 18.83 5.90 8.98
N ALA A 32 19.62 6.02 7.92
CA ALA A 32 19.21 5.76 6.56
C ALA A 32 18.89 4.26 6.47
N GLY A 33 17.66 3.89 6.83
CA GLY A 33 17.09 2.57 6.62
C GLY A 33 17.16 2.25 5.12
N LYS A 34 17.21 0.98 4.76
CA LYS A 34 17.11 0.58 3.34
C LYS A 34 15.94 1.32 2.71
N ALA A 35 16.15 1.93 1.54
CA ALA A 35 15.09 2.62 0.81
C ALA A 35 13.92 1.64 0.60
N ARG A 36 12.76 1.99 1.14
CA ARG A 36 11.53 1.20 1.07
C ARG A 36 10.65 1.70 -0.06
N GLU A 37 9.94 0.80 -0.69
CA GLU A 37 8.88 1.16 -1.63
C GLU A 37 7.65 1.68 -0.90
N TYR A 38 6.90 2.51 -1.59
CA TYR A 38 5.52 2.85 -1.30
C TYR A 38 4.62 2.07 -2.25
N TYR A 39 3.43 1.73 -1.81
CA TYR A 39 2.45 1.02 -2.62
C TYR A 39 1.14 1.79 -2.63
N GLU A 40 0.57 1.97 -3.81
CA GLU A 40 -0.84 2.29 -3.93
C GLU A 40 -1.61 1.01 -4.26
N ILE A 41 -2.63 0.70 -3.47
CA ILE A 41 -3.64 -0.29 -3.82
C ILE A 41 -4.85 0.47 -4.31
N ARG A 42 -5.09 0.41 -5.62
CA ARG A 42 -6.20 1.08 -6.30
C ARG A 42 -7.26 0.08 -6.69
N LYS A 43 -8.52 0.41 -6.46
CA LYS A 43 -9.67 -0.43 -6.77
C LYS A 43 -10.59 0.32 -7.73
N TYR A 44 -10.88 -0.28 -8.87
CA TYR A 44 -11.94 0.17 -9.76
C TYR A 44 -13.17 -0.70 -9.52
N HIS A 45 -14.20 -0.15 -8.91
CA HIS A 45 -15.49 -0.81 -8.77
C HIS A 45 -16.25 -0.65 -10.09
N LEU A 46 -16.56 -1.77 -10.74
CA LEU A 46 -17.10 -1.79 -12.09
C LEU A 46 -18.58 -2.21 -12.10
N GLN A 47 -19.27 -1.86 -13.14
CA GLN A 47 -20.55 -2.49 -13.47
C GLN A 47 -20.30 -3.66 -14.43
N SER A 48 -21.13 -4.69 -14.35
CA SER A 48 -21.12 -5.76 -15.34
C SER A 48 -21.48 -5.21 -16.72
N GLY A 49 -20.77 -5.66 -17.75
CA GLY A 49 -21.05 -5.29 -19.14
C GLY A 49 -19.88 -4.59 -19.85
N PRO A 50 -20.16 -3.68 -20.81
CA PRO A 50 -19.14 -3.10 -21.68
C PRO A 50 -18.05 -2.30 -20.93
N GLN A 51 -18.37 -1.75 -19.75
CA GLN A 51 -17.46 -0.97 -18.91
C GLN A 51 -16.25 -1.77 -18.46
N ILE A 52 -16.39 -3.08 -18.25
CA ILE A 52 -15.27 -3.96 -17.89
C ILE A 52 -14.19 -3.88 -18.97
N LYS A 53 -14.56 -4.14 -20.23
CA LYS A 53 -13.61 -4.08 -21.36
C LYS A 53 -12.98 -2.71 -21.52
N LEU A 54 -13.79 -1.65 -21.38
CA LEU A 54 -13.30 -0.29 -21.49
C LEU A 54 -12.23 0.02 -20.43
N THR A 55 -12.49 -0.35 -19.18
CA THR A 55 -11.53 -0.16 -18.08
C THR A 55 -10.30 -1.04 -18.26
N GLU A 56 -10.44 -2.28 -18.69
CA GLU A 56 -9.31 -3.16 -18.96
C GLU A 56 -8.42 -2.65 -20.10
N SER A 57 -9.01 -2.21 -21.22
CA SER A 57 -8.24 -1.60 -22.32
C SER A 57 -7.54 -0.30 -21.86
N TYR A 58 -8.20 0.52 -21.06
CA TYR A 58 -7.57 1.69 -20.48
C TYR A 58 -6.36 1.32 -19.60
N VAL A 59 -6.52 0.32 -18.73
CA VAL A 59 -5.42 -0.09 -17.84
C VAL A 59 -4.28 -0.72 -18.62
N SER A 60 -4.56 -1.62 -19.57
CA SER A 60 -3.54 -2.32 -20.35
C SER A 60 -2.80 -1.41 -21.34
N ASP A 61 -3.54 -0.58 -22.08
CA ASP A 61 -3.01 0.09 -23.27
C ASP A 61 -2.56 1.53 -22.97
N ALA A 62 -3.14 2.17 -21.95
CA ALA A 62 -2.82 3.54 -21.58
C ALA A 62 -2.12 3.63 -20.22
N LEU A 63 -2.76 3.16 -19.14
CA LEU A 63 -2.33 3.44 -17.77
C LEU A 63 -1.00 2.77 -17.42
N ILE A 64 -0.88 1.45 -17.57
CA ILE A 64 0.34 0.71 -17.24
C ILE A 64 1.55 1.22 -18.02
N PRO A 65 1.50 1.39 -19.36
CA PRO A 65 2.62 1.96 -20.09
C PRO A 65 3.03 3.36 -19.64
N ALA A 66 2.07 4.19 -19.26
CA ALA A 66 2.33 5.53 -18.78
C ALA A 66 2.93 5.54 -17.37
N LEU A 67 2.40 4.73 -16.44
CA LEU A 67 2.96 4.54 -15.10
C LEU A 67 4.41 4.04 -15.16
N ASN A 68 4.69 3.08 -16.06
CA ASN A 68 6.05 2.57 -16.24
C ASN A 68 7.04 3.68 -16.69
N ARG A 69 6.58 4.63 -17.54
CA ARG A 69 7.41 5.80 -17.90
C ARG A 69 7.70 6.72 -16.73
N LEU A 70 6.82 6.76 -15.73
CA LEU A 70 7.03 7.50 -14.47
C LEU A 70 7.89 6.73 -13.45
N GLY A 71 8.33 5.49 -13.78
CA GLY A 71 9.08 4.64 -12.85
C GLY A 71 8.22 3.89 -11.84
N ILE A 72 6.90 3.83 -12.05
CA ILE A 72 5.96 3.03 -11.26
C ILE A 72 5.84 1.66 -11.93
N ALA A 73 6.63 0.71 -11.47
CA ALA A 73 6.73 -0.64 -12.04
C ALA A 73 7.38 -1.61 -11.04
N PRO A 74 7.04 -2.94 -11.12
CA PRO A 74 6.05 -3.55 -11.98
C PRO A 74 4.62 -3.33 -11.46
N VAL A 75 3.67 -3.06 -12.34
CA VAL A 75 2.27 -2.85 -11.98
C VAL A 75 1.54 -4.18 -11.91
N GLY A 76 0.95 -4.50 -10.75
CA GLY A 76 0.01 -5.61 -10.61
C GLY A 76 -1.39 -5.19 -11.03
N ALA A 77 -2.05 -6.03 -11.84
CA ALA A 77 -3.45 -5.84 -12.22
C ALA A 77 -4.21 -7.16 -12.04
N PHE A 78 -5.30 -7.12 -11.28
CA PHE A 78 -5.97 -8.34 -10.83
C PHE A 78 -7.49 -8.19 -10.85
N HIS A 79 -8.20 -9.27 -11.24
CA HIS A 79 -9.63 -9.41 -11.01
C HIS A 79 -9.88 -9.91 -9.59
N LEU A 80 -10.96 -9.44 -8.98
CA LEU A 80 -11.45 -10.01 -7.73
C LEU A 80 -12.28 -11.25 -8.03
N ASP A 81 -11.79 -12.45 -7.64
CA ASP A 81 -12.50 -13.71 -7.82
C ASP A 81 -13.40 -14.02 -6.63
N ILE A 82 -12.89 -13.85 -5.40
CA ILE A 82 -13.61 -14.08 -4.17
C ILE A 82 -13.41 -12.88 -3.24
N GLY A 83 -14.51 -12.19 -2.94
CA GLY A 83 -14.56 -11.01 -2.09
C GLY A 83 -15.86 -10.22 -2.29
N PRO A 84 -16.02 -9.11 -1.59
CA PRO A 84 -17.16 -8.22 -1.78
C PRO A 84 -17.01 -7.42 -3.08
N ASP A 85 -18.14 -6.92 -3.59
CA ASP A 85 -18.19 -5.94 -4.70
C ASP A 85 -17.53 -6.41 -6.00
N THR A 86 -17.95 -7.57 -6.52
CA THR A 86 -17.56 -8.02 -7.87
C THR A 86 -18.54 -7.47 -8.92
N PRO A 87 -18.06 -7.03 -10.10
CA PRO A 87 -16.67 -7.04 -10.56
C PRO A 87 -15.87 -5.85 -10.03
N THR A 88 -14.65 -6.13 -9.55
CA THR A 88 -13.66 -5.11 -9.12
C THR A 88 -12.29 -5.44 -9.72
N LEU A 89 -11.63 -4.44 -10.29
CA LEU A 89 -10.26 -4.52 -10.76
C LEU A 89 -9.34 -3.88 -9.73
N TYR A 90 -8.36 -4.64 -9.25
CA TYR A 90 -7.33 -4.19 -8.30
C TYR A 90 -6.04 -3.87 -9.04
N LEU A 91 -5.44 -2.74 -8.71
CA LEU A 91 -4.07 -2.41 -9.13
C LEU A 91 -3.16 -2.32 -7.90
N LEU A 92 -1.94 -2.85 -8.03
CA LEU A 92 -0.85 -2.67 -7.08
C LEU A 92 0.26 -1.90 -7.77
N LEU A 93 0.52 -0.68 -7.30
CA LEU A 93 1.43 0.30 -7.90
C LEU A 93 2.62 0.51 -6.96
N PRO A 94 3.78 -0.12 -7.18
CA PRO A 94 4.97 0.11 -6.38
C PRO A 94 5.76 1.31 -6.89
N CYS A 95 6.31 2.12 -5.98
CA CYS A 95 7.21 3.21 -6.32
C CYS A 95 8.18 3.50 -5.17
N THR A 96 9.42 3.83 -5.48
CA THR A 96 10.41 4.26 -4.48
C THR A 96 10.27 5.73 -4.10
N ASN A 97 9.54 6.52 -4.89
CA ASN A 97 9.31 7.94 -4.65
C ASN A 97 7.83 8.19 -4.36
N LEU A 98 7.54 8.66 -3.15
CA LEU A 98 6.18 8.94 -2.71
C LEU A 98 5.51 10.06 -3.52
N GLU A 99 6.25 11.13 -3.83
CA GLU A 99 5.71 12.26 -4.60
C GLU A 99 5.29 11.82 -6.01
N THR A 100 6.16 11.05 -6.68
CA THR A 100 5.84 10.48 -8.01
C THR A 100 4.58 9.62 -7.95
N LEU A 101 4.43 8.77 -6.93
CA LEU A 101 3.25 7.92 -6.77
C LEU A 101 1.99 8.76 -6.51
N ALA A 102 2.08 9.71 -5.56
CA ALA A 102 0.93 10.51 -5.14
C ALA A 102 0.46 11.52 -6.21
N THR A 103 1.36 11.94 -7.12
CA THR A 103 1.06 12.91 -8.18
C THR A 103 0.94 12.29 -9.57
N ALA A 104 0.97 10.97 -9.67
CA ALA A 104 0.96 10.25 -10.96
C ALA A 104 -0.18 10.71 -11.88
N GLU A 105 -1.41 10.79 -11.38
CA GLU A 105 -2.57 11.22 -12.17
C GLU A 105 -2.42 12.66 -12.71
N LEU A 106 -1.79 13.56 -11.96
CA LEU A 106 -1.56 14.93 -12.39
C LEU A 106 -0.56 14.98 -13.55
N HIS A 107 0.47 14.13 -13.52
CA HIS A 107 1.43 14.02 -14.61
C HIS A 107 0.81 13.35 -15.85
N LEU A 108 0.01 12.30 -15.65
CA LEU A 108 -0.67 11.59 -16.72
C LEU A 108 -1.65 12.51 -17.47
N ALA A 109 -2.39 13.38 -16.76
CA ALA A 109 -3.30 14.35 -17.37
C ALA A 109 -2.60 15.37 -18.31
N GLN A 110 -1.29 15.51 -18.19
CA GLN A 110 -0.45 16.39 -19.01
C GLN A 110 0.36 15.62 -20.08
N ASP A 111 0.32 14.30 -20.08
CA ASP A 111 1.02 13.46 -21.07
C ASP A 111 0.14 13.28 -22.32
N PRO A 112 0.49 13.93 -23.48
CA PRO A 112 -0.34 13.83 -24.68
C PRO A 112 -0.37 12.43 -25.29
N VAL A 113 0.65 11.59 -25.03
CA VAL A 113 0.68 10.21 -25.51
C VAL A 113 -0.31 9.39 -24.71
N PHE A 114 -0.32 9.53 -23.40
CA PHE A 114 -1.29 8.89 -22.53
C PHE A 114 -2.72 9.35 -22.84
N MET A 115 -2.96 10.66 -22.88
CA MET A 115 -4.30 11.23 -23.10
C MET A 115 -4.92 10.78 -24.41
N LYS A 116 -4.12 10.63 -25.47
CA LYS A 116 -4.61 10.13 -26.77
C LYS A 116 -5.15 8.70 -26.68
N VAL A 117 -4.49 7.81 -25.92
CA VAL A 117 -4.89 6.41 -25.78
C VAL A 117 -5.99 6.27 -24.71
N ALA A 118 -5.93 7.07 -23.65
CA ALA A 118 -6.87 7.06 -22.55
C ALA A 118 -8.24 7.73 -22.88
N GLU A 119 -8.32 8.46 -23.97
CA GLU A 119 -9.51 9.27 -24.35
C GLU A 119 -10.83 8.50 -24.24
N PRO A 120 -10.96 7.26 -24.76
CA PRO A 120 -12.23 6.52 -24.68
C PRO A 120 -12.72 6.25 -23.26
N PHE A 121 -11.80 6.15 -22.30
CA PHE A 121 -12.11 5.99 -20.88
C PHE A 121 -12.33 7.33 -20.18
N TRP A 122 -11.47 8.31 -20.45
CA TRP A 122 -11.48 9.61 -19.78
C TRP A 122 -12.66 10.51 -20.18
N SER A 123 -13.16 10.36 -21.39
CA SER A 123 -14.27 11.14 -21.93
C SER A 123 -15.63 10.45 -21.79
N THR A 124 -15.72 9.35 -21.02
CA THR A 124 -16.99 8.68 -20.80
C THR A 124 -18.03 9.60 -20.19
N PRO A 125 -19.26 9.66 -20.74
CA PRO A 125 -20.29 10.52 -20.21
C PRO A 125 -20.81 10.02 -18.86
N ALA A 126 -21.24 10.92 -17.99
CA ALA A 126 -21.80 10.58 -16.68
C ALA A 126 -23.02 9.65 -16.74
N THR A 127 -23.69 9.57 -17.90
CA THR A 127 -24.83 8.66 -18.15
C THR A 127 -24.40 7.24 -18.48
N ALA A 128 -23.11 7.03 -18.80
CA ALA A 128 -22.52 5.71 -19.08
C ALA A 128 -21.05 5.68 -18.58
N PRO A 129 -20.84 5.76 -17.27
CA PRO A 129 -19.50 5.90 -16.70
C PRO A 129 -18.68 4.62 -16.89
N ALA A 130 -17.36 4.75 -17.04
CA ALA A 130 -16.45 3.60 -17.18
C ALA A 130 -16.33 2.77 -15.89
N PHE A 131 -16.57 3.38 -14.74
CA PHE A 131 -16.54 2.75 -13.42
C PHE A 131 -17.59 3.36 -12.49
N GLN A 132 -17.90 2.71 -11.39
CA GLN A 132 -18.80 3.25 -10.36
C GLN A 132 -18.06 4.20 -9.42
N ARG A 133 -16.89 3.78 -8.93
CA ARG A 133 -16.00 4.55 -8.05
C ARG A 133 -14.59 3.98 -8.10
N ILE A 134 -13.64 4.81 -7.71
CA ILE A 134 -12.25 4.43 -7.46
C ILE A 134 -11.98 4.62 -5.98
N GLU A 135 -11.36 3.62 -5.36
CA GLU A 135 -10.81 3.71 -4.01
C GLU A 135 -9.30 3.51 -4.09
N SER A 136 -8.56 4.21 -3.24
CA SER A 136 -7.12 4.09 -3.16
C SER A 136 -6.66 4.05 -1.71
N SER A 137 -5.62 3.25 -1.45
CA SER A 137 -4.91 3.22 -0.17
C SER A 137 -3.42 3.34 -0.42
N LEU A 138 -2.74 4.13 0.41
CA LEU A 138 -1.30 4.34 0.37
C LEU A 138 -0.64 3.56 1.50
N LEU A 139 0.36 2.76 1.17
CA LEU A 139 1.12 1.95 2.12
C LEU A 139 2.62 2.23 1.97
N ILE A 140 3.38 1.91 3.03
CA ILE A 140 4.84 1.84 2.97
C ILE A 140 5.29 0.40 3.22
N ALA A 141 6.24 -0.08 2.42
CA ALA A 141 6.81 -1.41 2.57
C ALA A 141 7.35 -1.66 3.98
N PHE A 142 7.24 -2.87 4.50
CA PHE A 142 7.89 -3.25 5.75
C PHE A 142 9.42 -3.18 5.64
N GLU A 143 10.11 -2.86 6.73
CA GLU A 143 11.58 -2.81 6.73
C GLU A 143 12.23 -4.15 6.40
N GLY A 144 11.65 -5.23 6.93
CA GLY A 144 12.09 -6.60 6.64
C GLY A 144 11.73 -7.10 5.24
N TRP A 145 10.82 -6.42 4.55
CA TRP A 145 10.41 -6.71 3.17
C TRP A 145 10.29 -5.42 2.36
N PRO A 146 11.42 -4.72 2.06
CA PRO A 146 11.41 -3.33 1.61
C PRO A 146 10.94 -3.13 0.16
N LYS A 147 10.80 -4.20 -0.62
CA LYS A 147 10.43 -4.16 -2.04
C LYS A 147 9.48 -5.28 -2.41
N LEU A 148 8.64 -5.00 -3.39
CA LEU A 148 7.80 -5.99 -4.04
C LEU A 148 8.66 -7.07 -4.70
N THR A 149 8.25 -8.34 -4.52
CA THR A 149 8.92 -9.52 -5.09
C THR A 149 7.91 -10.27 -5.97
N PRO A 150 7.97 -10.13 -7.30
CA PRO A 150 7.10 -10.90 -8.18
C PRO A 150 7.32 -12.41 -7.98
N PRO A 151 6.26 -13.21 -7.97
CA PRO A 151 6.40 -14.67 -7.90
C PRO A 151 7.18 -15.22 -9.11
N ALA A 152 7.91 -16.31 -8.93
CA ALA A 152 8.63 -16.95 -10.03
C ALA A 152 7.72 -17.32 -11.22
N ALA A 153 6.47 -17.70 -10.95
CA ALA A 153 5.47 -18.01 -11.97
C ALA A 153 5.10 -16.80 -12.86
N THR A 154 5.38 -15.57 -12.43
CA THR A 154 5.14 -14.35 -13.22
C THR A 154 5.95 -14.35 -14.52
N ALA A 155 7.24 -14.64 -14.43
CA ALA A 155 8.13 -14.65 -15.60
C ALA A 155 7.75 -15.74 -16.64
N GLN A 156 7.06 -16.77 -16.20
CA GLN A 156 6.62 -17.90 -17.05
C GLN A 156 5.16 -17.74 -17.51
N HIS A 157 4.49 -16.64 -17.14
CA HIS A 157 3.03 -16.46 -17.32
C HIS A 157 2.21 -17.66 -16.81
N GLY A 158 2.74 -18.37 -15.81
CA GLY A 158 2.14 -19.55 -15.22
C GLY A 158 0.79 -19.22 -14.54
N LYS A 159 -0.10 -20.24 -14.52
CA LYS A 159 -1.35 -20.15 -13.77
C LYS A 159 -1.05 -19.91 -12.30
N ARG A 160 -1.68 -18.89 -11.72
CA ARG A 160 -1.53 -18.51 -10.32
C ARG A 160 -2.72 -17.71 -9.83
N ILE A 161 -2.90 -17.73 -8.52
CA ILE A 161 -3.83 -16.84 -7.82
C ILE A 161 -3.06 -16.06 -6.76
N PHE A 162 -3.65 -14.96 -6.32
CA PHE A 162 -3.11 -14.13 -5.26
C PHE A 162 -4.12 -14.04 -4.12
N GLN A 163 -3.61 -14.05 -2.90
CA GLN A 163 -4.40 -13.73 -1.72
C GLN A 163 -3.95 -12.38 -1.19
N LEU A 164 -4.84 -11.40 -1.21
CA LEU A 164 -4.64 -10.10 -0.58
C LEU A 164 -5.29 -10.13 0.80
N ARG A 165 -4.48 -9.90 1.84
CA ARG A 165 -4.92 -9.95 3.23
C ARG A 165 -4.69 -8.61 3.90
N THR A 166 -5.72 -8.10 4.58
CA THR A 166 -5.61 -6.91 5.41
C THR A 166 -5.90 -7.31 6.86
N TYR A 167 -5.01 -6.92 7.78
CA TYR A 167 -5.17 -7.10 9.20
C TYR A 167 -5.39 -5.76 9.88
N GLU A 168 -6.57 -5.60 10.47
CA GLU A 168 -6.94 -4.45 11.28
C GLU A 168 -6.56 -4.70 12.74
N SER A 169 -6.18 -3.65 13.44
CA SER A 169 -5.92 -3.69 14.89
C SER A 169 -6.84 -2.74 15.62
N ALA A 170 -7.24 -3.09 16.83
CA ALA A 170 -8.13 -2.27 17.64
C ALA A 170 -7.45 -0.98 18.13
N THR A 171 -6.13 -0.99 18.29
CA THR A 171 -5.34 0.16 18.72
C THR A 171 -4.06 0.30 17.90
N SER A 172 -3.50 1.52 17.86
CA SER A 172 -2.19 1.76 17.22
C SER A 172 -1.06 0.95 17.89
N GLN A 173 -1.13 0.68 19.19
CA GLN A 173 -0.15 -0.12 19.88
C GLN A 173 -0.18 -1.59 19.43
N ASP A 174 -1.38 -2.15 19.25
CA ASP A 174 -1.54 -3.53 18.79
C ASP A 174 -1.13 -3.65 17.33
N HIS A 175 -1.39 -2.62 16.52
CA HIS A 175 -0.89 -2.55 15.15
C HIS A 175 0.65 -2.59 15.10
N VAL A 176 1.34 -1.79 15.91
CA VAL A 176 2.81 -1.83 16.01
C VAL A 176 3.30 -3.23 16.40
N ARG A 177 2.65 -3.88 17.37
CA ARG A 177 2.99 -5.26 17.76
C ARG A 177 2.76 -6.26 16.63
N LYS A 178 1.69 -6.07 15.83
CA LYS A 178 1.44 -6.96 14.69
C LYS A 178 2.50 -6.78 13.60
N VAL A 179 2.93 -5.56 13.29
CA VAL A 179 4.04 -5.30 12.38
C VAL A 179 5.35 -5.90 12.92
N GLU A 180 5.65 -5.70 14.21
CA GLU A 180 6.81 -6.34 14.87
C GLU A 180 6.80 -7.87 14.74
N MET A 181 5.64 -8.50 14.89
CA MET A 181 5.48 -9.95 14.82
C MET A 181 5.99 -10.52 13.49
N PHE A 182 5.75 -9.82 12.38
CA PHE A 182 6.32 -10.20 11.07
C PHE A 182 7.84 -10.22 11.10
N HIS A 183 8.47 -9.22 11.72
CA HIS A 183 9.93 -9.10 11.80
C HIS A 183 10.56 -10.03 12.83
N HIS A 184 9.77 -10.69 13.69
CA HIS A 184 10.24 -11.59 14.73
C HIS A 184 9.90 -13.06 14.45
N GLY A 185 9.79 -13.42 13.15
CA GLY A 185 9.71 -14.81 12.71
C GLY A 185 8.58 -15.15 11.76
N GLU A 186 7.55 -14.29 11.58
CA GLU A 186 6.41 -14.64 10.72
C GLU A 186 6.83 -14.76 9.24
N PHE A 187 7.78 -13.94 8.76
CA PHE A 187 8.33 -14.05 7.39
C PHE A 187 8.99 -15.41 7.15
N GLU A 188 9.80 -15.87 8.11
CA GLU A 188 10.51 -17.15 8.04
C GLU A 188 9.53 -18.31 8.10
N ILE A 189 8.47 -18.20 8.91
CA ILE A 189 7.41 -19.22 8.99
C ILE A 189 6.64 -19.31 7.67
N PHE A 190 6.33 -18.16 7.02
CA PHE A 190 5.75 -18.15 5.68
C PHE A 190 6.67 -18.83 4.67
N GLN A 191 7.97 -18.50 4.69
CA GLN A 191 8.95 -19.11 3.80
C GLN A 191 9.05 -20.61 4.01
N ALA A 192 9.16 -21.08 5.27
CA ALA A 192 9.22 -22.50 5.62
C ALA A 192 7.95 -23.26 5.23
N SER A 193 6.80 -22.59 5.23
CA SER A 193 5.51 -23.13 4.80
C SER A 193 5.31 -23.12 3.27
N GLY A 194 6.31 -22.66 2.52
CA GLY A 194 6.31 -22.67 1.04
C GLY A 194 5.51 -21.57 0.38
N PHE A 195 5.18 -20.48 1.09
CA PHE A 195 4.46 -19.36 0.50
C PHE A 195 5.34 -18.54 -0.47
N ALA A 196 4.80 -18.16 -1.61
CA ALA A 196 5.38 -17.14 -2.46
C ALA A 196 4.94 -15.77 -1.97
N GLN A 197 5.83 -15.10 -1.24
CA GLN A 197 5.57 -13.81 -0.61
C GLN A 197 5.80 -12.69 -1.62
N VAL A 198 4.83 -11.77 -1.79
CA VAL A 198 4.86 -10.73 -2.83
C VAL A 198 5.21 -9.36 -2.26
N PHE A 199 4.42 -8.87 -1.30
CA PHE A 199 4.70 -7.62 -0.60
C PHE A 199 4.04 -7.60 0.79
N TYR A 200 4.53 -6.72 1.64
CA TYR A 200 3.97 -6.37 2.94
C TYR A 200 4.02 -4.86 3.11
N GLY A 201 2.89 -4.25 3.45
CA GLY A 201 2.77 -2.80 3.58
C GLY A 201 2.02 -2.39 4.83
N ASP A 202 2.54 -1.35 5.48
CA ASP A 202 1.89 -0.64 6.56
C ASP A 202 1.04 0.49 5.96
N THR A 203 -0.24 0.55 6.27
CA THR A 203 -1.16 1.52 5.68
C THR A 203 -0.95 2.90 6.29
N LEU A 204 -0.53 3.84 5.45
CA LEU A 204 -0.33 5.24 5.83
C LEU A 204 -1.63 6.06 5.69
N ILE A 205 -2.38 5.81 4.61
CA ILE A 205 -3.65 6.46 4.30
C ILE A 205 -4.58 5.42 3.69
N GLY A 206 -5.79 5.28 4.21
CA GLY A 206 -6.76 4.31 3.71
C GLY A 206 -7.96 4.16 4.64
N SER A 207 -8.81 3.20 4.35
CA SER A 207 -9.94 2.80 5.20
C SER A 207 -9.50 1.79 6.27
N HIS A 208 -10.32 1.65 7.33
CA HIS A 208 -10.16 0.62 8.36
C HIS A 208 -8.82 0.66 9.11
N MET A 209 -8.25 1.87 9.30
CA MET A 209 -6.99 2.06 10.03
C MET A 209 -7.16 1.96 11.55
N PRO A 210 -6.12 1.52 12.29
CA PRO A 210 -4.81 1.11 11.78
C PRO A 210 -4.82 -0.30 11.20
N ASN A 211 -4.17 -0.50 10.06
CA ASN A 211 -4.08 -1.80 9.43
C ASN A 211 -2.79 -1.97 8.61
N LEU A 212 -2.47 -3.21 8.33
CA LEU A 212 -1.46 -3.59 7.37
C LEU A 212 -2.09 -4.48 6.28
N THR A 213 -1.48 -4.47 5.09
CA THR A 213 -1.91 -5.31 3.98
C THR A 213 -0.72 -6.02 3.36
N TYR A 214 -0.90 -7.29 3.01
CA TYR A 214 0.13 -8.08 2.34
C TYR A 214 -0.46 -9.01 1.29
N MET A 215 0.38 -9.50 0.39
CA MET A 215 -0.03 -10.37 -0.70
C MET A 215 0.85 -11.60 -0.78
N LEU A 216 0.21 -12.75 -0.95
CA LEU A 216 0.83 -14.05 -1.17
C LEU A 216 0.34 -14.62 -2.51
N SER A 217 1.16 -15.45 -3.16
CA SER A 217 0.79 -16.10 -4.42
C SER A 217 0.81 -17.62 -4.27
N PHE A 218 -0.09 -18.27 -5.01
CA PHE A 218 -0.32 -19.71 -5.00
C PHE A 218 -0.59 -20.21 -6.42
N ALA A 219 -0.36 -21.50 -6.65
CA ALA A 219 -0.71 -22.11 -7.92
C ALA A 219 -2.24 -22.13 -8.16
N ASP A 220 -3.00 -22.44 -7.11
CA ASP A 220 -4.46 -22.51 -7.10
C ASP A 220 -5.01 -22.55 -5.66
N MET A 221 -6.32 -22.74 -5.51
CA MET A 221 -7.00 -22.82 -4.21
C MET A 221 -6.58 -24.04 -3.39
N ALA A 222 -6.22 -25.15 -4.04
CA ALA A 222 -5.75 -26.34 -3.32
C ALA A 222 -4.37 -26.09 -2.70
N ASP A 223 -3.46 -25.48 -3.44
CA ASP A 223 -2.13 -25.05 -2.97
C ASP A 223 -2.25 -24.01 -1.84
N LEU A 224 -3.17 -23.05 -1.97
CA LEU A 224 -3.47 -22.08 -0.91
C LEU A 224 -3.88 -22.79 0.38
N ASN A 225 -4.85 -23.67 0.33
CA ASN A 225 -5.34 -24.38 1.50
C ASN A 225 -4.25 -25.25 2.15
N ALA A 226 -3.50 -26.01 1.33
CA ALA A 226 -2.44 -26.87 1.81
C ALA A 226 -1.33 -26.09 2.55
N LYS A 227 -0.88 -24.95 1.99
CA LYS A 227 0.15 -24.11 2.61
C LYS A 227 -0.34 -23.44 3.89
N TRP A 228 -1.59 -22.99 3.94
CA TRP A 228 -2.17 -22.49 5.18
C TRP A 228 -2.32 -23.57 6.24
N ASP A 229 -2.58 -24.83 5.87
CA ASP A 229 -2.59 -25.95 6.85
C ASP A 229 -1.19 -26.19 7.42
N VAL A 230 -0.15 -26.18 6.58
CA VAL A 230 1.24 -26.27 7.04
C VAL A 230 1.57 -25.13 8.01
N PHE A 231 1.27 -23.88 7.63
CA PHE A 231 1.53 -22.71 8.46
C PHE A 231 0.84 -22.79 9.83
N ARG A 232 -0.47 -23.06 9.85
CA ARG A 232 -1.24 -23.12 11.11
C ARG A 232 -0.76 -24.21 12.04
N ASN A 233 -0.19 -25.28 11.50
CA ASN A 233 0.34 -26.40 12.27
C ASN A 233 1.82 -26.27 12.64
N ALA A 234 2.55 -25.31 12.08
CA ALA A 234 3.95 -25.06 12.39
C ALA A 234 4.15 -24.76 13.89
N PRO A 235 5.06 -25.48 14.57
CA PRO A 235 5.36 -25.23 15.99
C PRO A 235 5.82 -23.79 16.25
N GLU A 236 6.59 -23.21 15.31
CA GLU A 236 7.11 -21.87 15.37
C GLU A 236 5.95 -20.84 15.35
N TRP A 237 4.94 -21.07 14.51
CA TRP A 237 3.74 -20.23 14.50
C TRP A 237 2.98 -20.31 15.83
N LYS A 238 2.74 -21.51 16.34
CA LYS A 238 2.04 -21.71 17.62
C LYS A 238 2.78 -21.01 18.77
N LYS A 239 4.13 -21.08 18.77
CA LYS A 239 4.96 -20.41 19.76
C LYS A 239 4.89 -18.88 19.61
N LEU A 240 5.01 -18.37 18.39
CA LEU A 240 4.99 -16.94 18.11
C LEU A 240 3.63 -16.32 18.43
N SER A 241 2.55 -16.87 17.86
CA SER A 241 1.18 -16.38 18.03
C SER A 241 0.60 -16.55 19.42
N GLY A 242 1.10 -17.50 20.19
CA GLY A 242 0.74 -17.74 21.60
C GLY A 242 1.60 -16.98 22.60
N SER A 243 2.59 -16.21 22.15
CA SER A 243 3.44 -15.42 23.07
C SER A 243 2.64 -14.27 23.70
N PRO A 244 2.91 -13.88 24.95
CA PRO A 244 2.20 -12.79 25.60
C PRO A 244 2.30 -11.45 24.87
N ARG A 245 3.40 -11.21 24.14
CA ARG A 245 3.62 -9.98 23.37
C ARG A 245 2.83 -9.96 22.07
N TYR A 246 2.67 -11.10 21.41
CA TYR A 246 2.10 -11.24 20.07
C TYR A 246 0.88 -12.16 20.07
N SER A 247 0.11 -12.18 21.18
CA SER A 247 -1.16 -12.90 21.17
C SER A 247 -2.00 -12.43 19.99
N PHE A 248 -2.08 -13.25 18.96
CA PHE A 248 -2.66 -12.88 17.67
C PHE A 248 -4.11 -12.38 17.81
N GLU A 249 -4.89 -13.07 18.59
CA GLU A 249 -6.29 -12.73 18.84
C GLU A 249 -6.47 -11.38 19.57
N ALA A 250 -5.45 -10.95 20.33
CA ALA A 250 -5.48 -9.68 21.02
C ALA A 250 -5.02 -8.51 20.14
N ILE A 251 -4.11 -8.73 19.18
CA ILE A 251 -3.51 -7.66 18.37
C ILE A 251 -4.11 -7.52 16.97
N VAL A 252 -4.98 -8.48 16.55
CA VAL A 252 -5.70 -8.44 15.26
C VAL A 252 -7.20 -8.45 15.54
N SER A 253 -7.88 -7.35 15.26
CA SER A 253 -9.32 -7.18 15.51
C SER A 253 -10.18 -7.69 14.34
N ASN A 254 -9.68 -7.63 13.13
CA ASN A 254 -10.39 -8.10 11.94
C ASN A 254 -9.40 -8.53 10.83
N ILE A 255 -9.84 -9.44 9.96
CA ILE A 255 -9.07 -9.93 8.83
C ILE A 255 -9.95 -9.91 7.58
N SER A 256 -9.52 -9.15 6.58
CA SER A 256 -10.07 -9.26 5.23
C SER A 256 -9.23 -10.20 4.38
N ASN A 257 -9.89 -11.08 3.65
CA ASN A 257 -9.28 -12.04 2.73
C ASN A 257 -9.92 -11.92 1.35
N LEU A 258 -9.10 -11.62 0.35
CA LEU A 258 -9.54 -11.56 -1.04
C LEU A 258 -8.72 -12.55 -1.86
N VAL A 259 -9.38 -13.24 -2.80
CA VAL A 259 -8.72 -14.07 -3.81
C VAL A 259 -8.80 -13.36 -5.14
N LEU A 260 -7.64 -13.18 -5.76
CA LEU A 260 -7.47 -12.41 -6.98
C LEU A 260 -6.81 -13.26 -8.07
N SER A 261 -7.24 -13.10 -9.32
CA SER A 261 -6.56 -13.63 -10.50
C SER A 261 -5.83 -12.51 -11.24
N PRO A 262 -4.57 -12.71 -11.68
CA PRO A 262 -3.89 -11.70 -12.47
C PRO A 262 -4.56 -11.59 -13.85
N THR A 263 -4.67 -10.36 -14.35
CA THR A 263 -5.03 -10.12 -15.74
C THR A 263 -3.90 -10.56 -16.68
N THR A 264 -4.17 -10.69 -17.96
CA THR A 264 -3.15 -11.06 -18.97
C THR A 264 -2.07 -10.00 -19.14
N TYR A 265 -2.34 -8.76 -18.74
CA TYR A 265 -1.44 -7.61 -18.79
C TYR A 265 -0.82 -7.27 -17.42
N SER A 266 -1.09 -8.02 -16.37
CA SER A 266 -0.44 -7.87 -15.07
C SER A 266 1.06 -8.14 -15.18
N GLN A 267 1.86 -7.25 -14.60
CA GLN A 267 3.33 -7.37 -14.56
C GLN A 267 3.84 -8.16 -13.33
N ILE A 268 2.90 -8.65 -12.50
CA ILE A 268 3.19 -9.39 -11.26
C ILE A 268 2.56 -10.75 -11.30
#